data_a55de84a14240388375c4e2617868102
#
_entry.id   a55de84a14240388375c4e2617868102
#
_cell.length_a   1.000
_cell.length_b   1.000
_cell.length_c   1.000
_cell.angle_alpha   90.00
_cell.angle_beta   90.00
_cell.angle_gamma   90.00
#
_symmetry.space_group_name_H-M   'P 1'
#
loop_
_entity.id
_entity.type
_entity.pdbx_description
1 polymer ?
#
loop_
_entity_poly.entity_id
_entity_poly.type
_entity_poly.pdbx_seq_one_letter_code
_entity_poly.pdbx_strand_id
1 'polypeptide(L)'
;MTAGRLGGQVSFAPHTLGDPILWAFAGGYALWLAVFVFLPKPMRTYVLGHELTHAIWALMMGARVGGLKVKKTGGQVRTSKVNWFIALAPYFFPFYAMLFIGVFFLAYAIWNLTAYLWVLFFLVGLGWSFHVSFTLMMLLTVKQPDIESQGVVFSVVVIYCMNLLTMALTVAALSRSVTFVALARSLGGDLITAYRWTLDKLVVLWHGAWAFVSHTQQH
;
A
#
# COMPACT_ATOMS: atom_id res chain seq x y z
N MET A 1 -17.88 -44.75 -14.48
CA MET A 1 -18.50 -43.44 -14.68
C MET A 1 -17.52 -42.39 -14.20
N THR A 2 -17.06 -41.61 -15.08
CA THR A 2 -15.83 -40.80 -15.08
C THR A 2 -16.01 -39.51 -14.30
N ALA A 3 -15.31 -39.37 -13.19
CA ALA A 3 -15.09 -38.08 -12.54
C ALA A 3 -14.08 -37.28 -13.39
N GLY A 4 -14.59 -36.53 -14.36
CA GLY A 4 -13.82 -35.74 -15.30
C GLY A 4 -13.51 -34.36 -14.78
N ARG A 5 -12.24 -34.09 -14.62
CA ARG A 5 -11.52 -32.83 -14.93
C ARG A 5 -12.18 -31.50 -14.50
N LEU A 6 -11.96 -31.12 -13.26
CA LEU A 6 -11.90 -29.71 -12.85
C LEU A 6 -10.42 -29.31 -12.60
N GLY A 7 -9.62 -29.38 -13.63
CA GLY A 7 -8.20 -29.04 -13.60
C GLY A 7 -7.81 -28.21 -14.82
N GLY A 8 -8.56 -27.17 -15.13
CA GLY A 8 -8.09 -26.13 -16.03
C GLY A 8 -6.95 -25.39 -15.34
N GLN A 9 -5.71 -25.85 -15.52
CA GLN A 9 -4.52 -25.07 -15.19
C GLN A 9 -4.54 -23.82 -16.09
N VAL A 10 -5.00 -22.70 -15.55
CA VAL A 10 -4.74 -21.40 -16.15
C VAL A 10 -3.27 -21.12 -15.87
N SER A 11 -2.41 -21.49 -16.83
CA SER A 11 -1.00 -21.16 -16.83
C SER A 11 -0.89 -19.65 -17.03
N PHE A 12 -0.67 -18.93 -15.96
CA PHE A 12 -0.23 -17.54 -16.06
C PHE A 12 1.26 -17.55 -16.35
N ALA A 13 1.63 -17.33 -17.60
CA ALA A 13 2.99 -16.94 -17.95
C ALA A 13 3.39 -15.70 -17.10
N PRO A 14 4.67 -15.52 -16.75
CA PRO A 14 5.11 -14.30 -16.06
C PRO A 14 4.62 -13.10 -16.86
N HIS A 15 3.99 -12.13 -16.17
CA HIS A 15 3.43 -10.94 -16.81
C HIS A 15 4.52 -10.24 -17.61
N THR A 16 4.49 -10.43 -18.91
CA THR A 16 5.36 -9.70 -19.85
C THR A 16 4.77 -8.32 -20.10
N LEU A 17 5.56 -7.38 -20.59
CA LEU A 17 5.11 -6.03 -20.97
C LEU A 17 3.92 -6.03 -21.96
N GLY A 18 3.56 -7.18 -22.52
CA GLY A 18 2.39 -7.38 -23.38
C GLY A 18 1.11 -7.83 -22.65
N ASP A 19 1.11 -8.00 -21.33
CA ASP A 19 -0.07 -8.48 -20.61
C ASP A 19 -1.17 -7.39 -20.52
N PRO A 20 -2.37 -7.63 -21.07
CA PRO A 20 -3.49 -6.68 -21.02
C PRO A 20 -3.86 -6.26 -19.60
N ILE A 21 -3.65 -7.13 -18.63
CA ILE A 21 -3.94 -6.89 -17.21
C ILE A 21 -3.00 -5.81 -16.64
N LEU A 22 -1.71 -5.87 -16.98
CA LEU A 22 -0.75 -4.84 -16.59
C LEU A 22 -1.12 -3.48 -17.18
N TRP A 23 -1.53 -3.45 -18.44
CA TRP A 23 -1.98 -2.22 -19.10
C TRP A 23 -3.29 -1.69 -18.54
N ALA A 24 -4.21 -2.55 -18.11
CA ALA A 24 -5.42 -2.14 -17.43
C ALA A 24 -5.08 -1.46 -16.09
N PHE A 25 -4.20 -2.04 -15.27
CA PHE A 25 -3.73 -1.41 -14.03
C PHE A 25 -3.05 -0.05 -14.30
N ALA A 26 -2.10 -0.02 -15.23
CA ALA A 26 -1.40 1.21 -15.61
C ALA A 26 -2.35 2.28 -16.15
N GLY A 27 -3.35 1.89 -16.95
CA GLY A 27 -4.38 2.79 -17.47
C GLY A 27 -5.24 3.40 -16.36
N GLY A 28 -5.68 2.60 -15.40
CA GLY A 28 -6.42 3.11 -14.22
C GLY A 28 -5.58 4.05 -13.38
N TYR A 29 -4.32 3.68 -13.15
CA TYR A 29 -3.37 4.52 -12.40
C TYR A 29 -3.13 5.87 -13.10
N ALA A 30 -2.86 5.85 -14.42
CA ALA A 30 -2.61 7.05 -15.21
C ALA A 30 -3.86 7.93 -15.33
N LEU A 31 -5.04 7.32 -15.50
CA LEU A 31 -6.30 8.07 -15.54
C LEU A 31 -6.51 8.87 -14.25
N TRP A 32 -6.31 8.23 -13.09
CA TRP A 32 -6.46 8.96 -11.83
C TRP A 32 -5.43 10.08 -11.69
N LEU A 33 -4.16 9.87 -12.07
CA LEU A 33 -3.16 10.94 -12.05
C LEU A 33 -3.59 12.14 -12.91
N ALA A 34 -4.14 11.88 -14.10
CA ALA A 34 -4.67 12.94 -14.95
C ALA A 34 -5.83 13.68 -14.26
N VAL A 35 -6.80 12.95 -13.68
CA VAL A 35 -7.89 13.53 -12.89
C VAL A 35 -7.34 14.37 -11.73
N PHE A 36 -6.36 13.85 -11.00
CA PHE A 36 -5.77 14.53 -9.84
C PHE A 36 -5.05 15.83 -10.21
N VAL A 37 -4.38 15.86 -11.38
CA VAL A 37 -3.63 17.04 -11.85
C VAL A 37 -4.57 18.10 -12.44
N PHE A 38 -5.51 17.68 -13.30
CA PHE A 38 -6.29 18.62 -14.13
C PHE A 38 -7.67 18.95 -13.59
N LEU A 39 -8.21 18.16 -12.65
CA LEU A 39 -9.56 18.37 -12.13
C LEU A 39 -9.57 18.77 -10.63
N PRO A 40 -10.68 19.39 -10.16
CA PRO A 40 -10.86 19.66 -8.74
C PRO A 40 -10.77 18.39 -7.90
N LYS A 41 -9.97 18.43 -6.84
CA LYS A 41 -9.72 17.26 -5.99
C LYS A 41 -10.97 16.88 -5.18
N PRO A 42 -11.44 15.63 -5.20
CA PRO A 42 -12.61 15.18 -4.44
C PRO A 42 -12.28 14.98 -2.95
N MET A 43 -12.01 16.07 -2.24
CA MET A 43 -11.58 16.07 -0.83
C MET A 43 -12.54 15.31 0.09
N ARG A 44 -13.87 15.37 -0.14
CA ARG A 44 -14.83 14.61 0.68
C ARG A 44 -14.64 13.10 0.55
N THR A 45 -14.38 12.62 -0.68
CA THR A 45 -14.12 11.20 -0.94
C THR A 45 -12.85 10.75 -0.24
N TYR A 46 -11.79 11.57 -0.32
CA TYR A 46 -10.54 11.28 0.41
C TYR A 46 -10.79 11.20 1.92
N VAL A 47 -11.39 12.24 2.51
CA VAL A 47 -11.67 12.29 3.96
C VAL A 47 -12.55 11.13 4.39
N LEU A 48 -13.57 10.76 3.61
CA LEU A 48 -14.41 9.60 3.90
C LEU A 48 -13.59 8.31 3.98
N GLY A 49 -12.76 8.01 2.98
CA GLY A 49 -11.90 6.84 2.99
C GLY A 49 -10.91 6.83 4.15
N HIS A 50 -10.35 7.99 4.49
CA HIS A 50 -9.45 8.19 5.61
C HIS A 50 -10.13 7.83 6.96
N GLU A 51 -11.26 8.44 7.25
CA GLU A 51 -11.99 8.19 8.49
C GLU A 51 -12.56 6.76 8.57
N LEU A 52 -13.01 6.21 7.46
CA LEU A 52 -13.46 4.81 7.41
C LEU A 52 -12.30 3.84 7.67
N THR A 53 -11.10 4.16 7.22
CA THR A 53 -9.91 3.35 7.52
C THR A 53 -9.63 3.33 9.02
N HIS A 54 -9.64 4.49 9.69
CA HIS A 54 -9.55 4.54 11.15
C HIS A 54 -10.63 3.69 11.82
N ALA A 55 -11.89 3.83 11.38
CA ALA A 55 -13.02 3.10 11.96
C ALA A 55 -12.87 1.58 11.81
N ILE A 56 -12.54 1.11 10.62
CA ILE A 56 -12.39 -0.33 10.32
C ILE A 56 -11.27 -0.93 11.17
N TRP A 57 -10.09 -0.32 11.18
CA TRP A 57 -8.97 -0.85 11.97
C TRP A 57 -9.21 -0.76 13.47
N ALA A 58 -9.90 0.29 13.96
CA ALA A 58 -10.31 0.38 15.35
C ALA A 58 -11.27 -0.77 15.72
N LEU A 59 -12.28 -1.05 14.89
CA LEU A 59 -13.20 -2.18 15.10
C LEU A 59 -12.47 -3.53 15.07
N MET A 60 -11.59 -3.75 14.10
CA MET A 60 -10.80 -4.98 14.00
C MET A 60 -9.88 -5.20 15.20
N MET A 61 -9.45 -4.12 15.87
CA MET A 61 -8.64 -4.17 17.10
C MET A 61 -9.50 -4.13 18.38
N GLY A 62 -10.81 -4.38 18.27
CA GLY A 62 -11.71 -4.47 19.42
C GLY A 62 -12.02 -3.13 20.09
N ALA A 63 -11.83 -2.00 19.39
CA ALA A 63 -12.28 -0.70 19.85
C ALA A 63 -13.76 -0.47 19.50
N ARG A 64 -14.44 0.32 20.32
CA ARG A 64 -15.78 0.83 19.96
C ARG A 64 -15.62 2.07 19.09
N VAL A 65 -16.39 2.13 18.01
CA VAL A 65 -16.42 3.25 17.09
C VAL A 65 -17.71 4.04 17.28
N GLY A 66 -17.58 5.36 17.43
CA GLY A 66 -18.70 6.29 17.57
C GLY A 66 -18.95 7.09 16.29
N GLY A 67 -19.57 8.26 16.43
CA GLY A 67 -19.99 9.09 15.30
C GLY A 67 -18.86 9.42 14.31
N LEU A 68 -19.15 9.25 13.02
CA LEU A 68 -18.33 9.64 11.89
C LEU A 68 -18.78 11.02 11.37
N LYS A 69 -17.84 11.94 11.23
CA LYS A 69 -18.07 13.26 10.62
C LYS A 69 -17.12 13.44 9.45
N VAL A 70 -17.66 13.84 8.30
CA VAL A 70 -16.88 14.07 7.07
C VAL A 70 -17.22 15.44 6.51
N LYS A 71 -16.20 16.30 6.35
CA LYS A 71 -16.27 17.63 5.74
C LYS A 71 -15.18 17.75 4.66
N LYS A 72 -15.27 18.76 3.80
CA LYS A 72 -14.20 19.06 2.83
C LYS A 72 -12.88 19.47 3.49
N THR A 73 -12.94 20.04 4.68
CA THR A 73 -11.80 20.57 5.44
C THR A 73 -11.21 19.58 6.44
N GLY A 74 -11.75 18.35 6.52
CA GLY A 74 -11.29 17.31 7.43
C GLY A 74 -12.44 16.44 7.91
N GLY A 75 -12.10 15.35 8.61
CA GLY A 75 -13.04 14.42 9.21
C GLY A 75 -12.72 14.15 10.67
N GLN A 76 -13.55 13.35 11.28
CA GLN A 76 -13.35 12.83 12.63
C GLN A 76 -14.17 11.56 12.82
N VAL A 77 -13.51 10.53 13.28
CA VAL A 77 -14.15 9.34 13.85
C VAL A 77 -13.81 9.23 15.34
N ARG A 78 -14.80 8.94 16.17
CA ARG A 78 -14.59 8.71 17.59
C ARG A 78 -14.31 7.24 17.83
N THR A 79 -13.17 6.93 18.45
CA THR A 79 -12.78 5.56 18.80
C THR A 79 -12.45 5.46 20.29
N SER A 80 -12.79 4.32 20.93
CA SER A 80 -12.49 4.11 22.34
C SER A 80 -11.03 3.79 22.62
N LYS A 81 -10.26 3.43 21.61
CA LYS A 81 -8.82 3.13 21.65
C LYS A 81 -8.16 3.66 20.39
N VAL A 82 -6.96 4.19 20.54
CA VAL A 82 -6.07 4.58 19.43
C VAL A 82 -4.69 4.04 19.73
N ASN A 83 -4.05 3.44 18.73
CA ASN A 83 -2.65 3.06 18.76
C ASN A 83 -1.99 3.56 17.46
N TRP A 84 -0.67 3.41 17.36
CA TRP A 84 0.08 3.84 16.18
C TRP A 84 -0.43 3.24 14.86
N PHE A 85 -0.88 1.99 14.89
CA PHE A 85 -1.39 1.32 13.69
C PHE A 85 -2.72 1.93 13.23
N ILE A 86 -3.67 2.12 14.15
CA ILE A 86 -4.96 2.77 13.86
C ILE A 86 -4.72 4.20 13.37
N ALA A 87 -3.83 4.95 14.04
CA ALA A 87 -3.52 6.33 13.69
C ALA A 87 -2.88 6.46 12.30
N LEU A 88 -1.97 5.54 11.93
CA LEU A 88 -1.24 5.62 10.67
C LEU A 88 -1.88 4.83 9.52
N ALA A 89 -2.87 3.97 9.80
CA ALA A 89 -3.50 3.13 8.80
C ALA A 89 -4.00 3.87 7.54
N PRO A 90 -4.63 5.06 7.62
CA PRO A 90 -5.10 5.78 6.44
C PRO A 90 -4.00 6.18 5.46
N TYR A 91 -2.75 6.25 5.91
CA TYR A 91 -1.59 6.66 5.09
C TYR A 91 -0.90 5.51 4.38
N PHE A 92 -1.22 4.25 4.74
CA PHE A 92 -0.64 3.07 4.09
C PHE A 92 -1.66 2.04 3.61
N PHE A 93 -2.92 2.15 4.02
CA PHE A 93 -3.96 1.23 3.60
C PHE A 93 -4.77 1.84 2.44
N PRO A 94 -4.65 1.34 1.21
CA PRO A 94 -5.32 1.89 0.03
C PRO A 94 -6.80 1.50 0.01
N PHE A 95 -7.60 2.17 0.86
CA PHE A 95 -8.99 1.85 1.16
C PHE A 95 -9.83 1.54 -0.09
N TYR A 96 -9.80 2.41 -1.10
CA TYR A 96 -10.61 2.22 -2.31
C TYR A 96 -10.14 1.06 -3.17
N ALA A 97 -8.83 0.82 -3.27
CA ALA A 97 -8.31 -0.35 -3.96
C ALA A 97 -8.77 -1.65 -3.28
N MET A 98 -8.69 -1.70 -1.94
CA MET A 98 -9.17 -2.86 -1.15
C MET A 98 -10.69 -3.03 -1.24
N LEU A 99 -11.44 -1.93 -1.27
CA LEU A 99 -12.88 -1.96 -1.50
C LEU A 99 -13.24 -2.56 -2.87
N PHE A 100 -12.55 -2.15 -3.94
CA PHE A 100 -12.76 -2.72 -5.27
C PHE A 100 -12.43 -4.21 -5.33
N ILE A 101 -11.33 -4.62 -4.70
CA ILE A 101 -10.96 -6.04 -4.59
C ILE A 101 -12.06 -6.81 -3.84
N GLY A 102 -12.48 -6.32 -2.68
CA GLY A 102 -13.49 -6.98 -1.85
C GLY A 102 -14.83 -7.13 -2.57
N VAL A 103 -15.33 -6.04 -3.17
CA VAL A 103 -16.59 -6.05 -3.94
C VAL A 103 -16.51 -6.99 -5.13
N PHE A 104 -15.39 -6.99 -5.87
CA PHE A 104 -15.21 -7.88 -7.01
C PHE A 104 -15.21 -9.35 -6.59
N PHE A 105 -14.52 -9.72 -5.53
CA PHE A 105 -14.48 -11.10 -5.05
C PHE A 105 -15.82 -11.56 -4.47
N LEU A 106 -16.57 -10.68 -3.81
CA LEU A 106 -17.94 -10.98 -3.38
C LEU A 106 -18.85 -11.24 -4.58
N ALA A 107 -18.77 -10.40 -5.62
CA ALA A 107 -19.52 -10.61 -6.84
C ALA A 107 -19.05 -11.86 -7.61
N TYR A 108 -17.77 -12.14 -7.62
CA TYR A 108 -17.18 -13.35 -8.24
C TYR A 108 -17.66 -14.65 -7.59
N ALA A 109 -17.99 -14.62 -6.29
CA ALA A 109 -18.55 -15.78 -5.59
C ALA A 109 -19.97 -16.13 -6.09
N ILE A 110 -20.67 -15.19 -6.72
CA ILE A 110 -22.06 -15.37 -7.22
C ILE A 110 -22.06 -15.54 -8.75
N TRP A 111 -21.21 -14.80 -9.45
CA TRP A 111 -21.15 -14.75 -10.91
C TRP A 111 -19.73 -15.08 -11.42
N ASN A 112 -19.66 -15.72 -12.57
CA ASN A 112 -18.36 -15.91 -13.24
C ASN A 112 -17.87 -14.59 -13.87
N LEU A 113 -17.02 -13.87 -13.15
CA LEU A 113 -16.47 -12.59 -13.60
C LEU A 113 -15.06 -12.70 -14.20
N THR A 114 -14.63 -13.89 -14.59
CA THR A 114 -13.27 -14.13 -15.13
C THR A 114 -12.97 -13.23 -16.33
N ALA A 115 -13.96 -12.99 -17.21
CA ALA A 115 -13.82 -12.10 -18.37
C ALA A 115 -13.62 -10.62 -17.98
N TYR A 116 -13.93 -10.23 -16.75
CA TYR A 116 -13.90 -8.85 -16.24
C TYR A 116 -12.70 -8.58 -15.33
N LEU A 117 -11.74 -9.49 -15.23
CA LEU A 117 -10.53 -9.29 -14.43
C LEU A 117 -9.79 -8.00 -14.78
N TRP A 118 -9.75 -7.63 -16.06
CA TRP A 118 -9.15 -6.37 -16.50
C TRP A 118 -9.82 -5.13 -15.87
N VAL A 119 -11.15 -5.18 -15.62
CA VAL A 119 -11.87 -4.11 -14.91
C VAL A 119 -11.40 -4.02 -13.47
N LEU A 120 -11.23 -5.17 -12.79
CA LEU A 120 -10.68 -5.18 -11.44
C LEU A 120 -9.31 -4.52 -11.40
N PHE A 121 -8.39 -4.93 -12.29
CA PHE A 121 -7.04 -4.37 -12.30
C PHE A 121 -7.02 -2.87 -12.61
N PHE A 122 -7.88 -2.42 -13.53
CA PHE A 122 -8.07 -1.00 -13.81
C PHE A 122 -8.53 -0.22 -12.57
N LEU A 123 -9.56 -0.72 -11.88
CA LEU A 123 -10.08 -0.09 -10.65
C LEU A 123 -9.07 -0.11 -9.50
N VAL A 124 -8.30 -1.19 -9.37
CA VAL A 124 -7.22 -1.29 -8.37
C VAL A 124 -6.11 -0.28 -8.69
N GLY A 125 -5.71 -0.15 -9.94
CA GLY A 125 -4.74 0.87 -10.36
C GLY A 125 -5.22 2.28 -10.04
N LEU A 126 -6.48 2.59 -10.35
CA LEU A 126 -7.13 3.86 -10.02
C LEU A 126 -7.16 4.10 -8.51
N GLY A 127 -7.55 3.11 -7.71
CA GLY A 127 -7.61 3.19 -6.24
C GLY A 127 -6.23 3.38 -5.60
N TRP A 128 -5.20 2.72 -6.11
CA TRP A 128 -3.81 2.91 -5.67
C TRP A 128 -3.29 4.30 -6.00
N SER A 129 -3.52 4.77 -7.23
CA SER A 129 -3.12 6.12 -7.64
C SER A 129 -3.82 7.19 -6.81
N PHE A 130 -5.12 7.00 -6.50
CA PHE A 130 -5.88 7.84 -5.57
C PHE A 130 -5.20 7.89 -4.20
N HIS A 131 -4.90 6.73 -3.63
CA HIS A 131 -4.28 6.61 -2.31
C HIS A 131 -2.92 7.32 -2.27
N VAL A 132 -2.02 7.00 -3.18
CA VAL A 132 -0.66 7.56 -3.20
C VAL A 132 -0.67 9.07 -3.41
N SER A 133 -1.46 9.57 -4.38
CA SER A 133 -1.50 11.00 -4.71
C SER A 133 -2.06 11.84 -3.56
N PHE A 134 -3.14 11.38 -2.90
CA PHE A 134 -3.69 12.09 -1.75
C PHE A 134 -2.81 11.98 -0.52
N THR A 135 -2.27 10.78 -0.23
CA THR A 135 -1.34 10.61 0.91
C THR A 135 -0.15 11.54 0.76
N LEU A 136 0.50 11.55 -0.41
CA LEU A 136 1.65 12.42 -0.66
C LEU A 136 1.28 13.91 -0.55
N MET A 137 0.16 14.31 -1.16
CA MET A 137 -0.32 15.69 -1.07
C MET A 137 -0.54 16.11 0.39
N MET A 138 -1.25 15.29 1.18
CA MET A 138 -1.56 15.62 2.57
C MET A 138 -0.32 15.65 3.45
N LEU A 139 0.62 14.71 3.27
CA LEU A 139 1.89 14.69 3.99
C LEU A 139 2.75 15.94 3.71
N LEU A 140 2.69 16.48 2.48
CA LEU A 140 3.50 17.61 2.07
C LEU A 140 2.86 18.97 2.33
N THR A 141 1.52 19.05 2.44
CA THR A 141 0.79 20.33 2.46
C THR A 141 0.10 20.63 3.77
N VAL A 142 -0.21 19.63 4.59
CA VAL A 142 -1.00 19.80 5.82
C VAL A 142 -0.34 19.05 6.97
N LYS A 143 -0.20 19.73 8.12
CA LYS A 143 0.19 19.03 9.35
C LYS A 143 -0.88 18.03 9.75
N GLN A 144 -0.45 16.81 10.01
CA GLN A 144 -1.34 15.69 10.34
C GLN A 144 -1.21 15.35 11.82
N PRO A 145 -2.27 15.56 12.63
CA PRO A 145 -2.25 15.24 14.07
C PRO A 145 -1.90 13.78 14.35
N ASP A 146 -2.33 12.86 13.49
CA ASP A 146 -2.04 11.42 13.61
C ASP A 146 -0.53 11.14 13.56
N ILE A 147 0.19 11.85 12.70
CA ILE A 147 1.64 11.74 12.52
C ILE A 147 2.38 12.42 13.66
N GLU A 148 1.95 13.62 14.03
CA GLU A 148 2.57 14.36 15.13
C GLU A 148 2.45 13.60 16.47
N SER A 149 1.30 12.98 16.72
CA SER A 149 1.03 12.21 17.96
C SER A 149 1.91 10.97 18.10
N GLN A 150 2.35 10.38 16.98
CA GLN A 150 3.20 9.17 16.98
C GLN A 150 4.69 9.50 16.80
N GLY A 151 5.02 10.75 16.49
CA GLY A 151 6.38 11.18 16.12
C GLY A 151 6.66 11.06 14.62
N VAL A 152 7.15 12.15 14.03
CA VAL A 152 7.26 12.31 12.56
C VAL A 152 8.18 11.25 11.94
N VAL A 153 9.39 11.04 12.49
CA VAL A 153 10.36 10.09 11.93
C VAL A 153 9.82 8.66 11.95
N PHE A 154 9.28 8.23 13.09
CA PHE A 154 8.65 6.92 13.23
C PHE A 154 7.52 6.75 12.21
N SER A 155 6.61 7.72 12.11
CA SER A 155 5.46 7.68 11.21
C SER A 155 5.88 7.57 9.76
N VAL A 156 6.86 8.37 9.30
CA VAL A 156 7.35 8.32 7.91
C VAL A 156 7.93 6.96 7.57
N VAL A 157 8.76 6.38 8.44
CA VAL A 157 9.33 5.05 8.23
C VAL A 157 8.23 3.98 8.16
N VAL A 158 7.30 4.01 9.11
CA VAL A 158 6.17 3.05 9.14
C VAL A 158 5.31 3.19 7.89
N ILE A 159 4.91 4.41 7.52
CA ILE A 159 4.09 4.67 6.33
C ILE A 159 4.79 4.15 5.07
N TYR A 160 6.09 4.41 4.92
CA TYR A 160 6.86 3.93 3.77
C TYR A 160 6.91 2.40 3.71
N CYS A 161 7.34 1.74 4.79
CA CYS A 161 7.44 0.28 4.84
C CYS A 161 6.08 -0.40 4.65
N MET A 162 5.03 0.14 5.26
CA MET A 162 3.68 -0.43 5.16
C MET A 162 3.07 -0.22 3.77
N ASN A 163 3.36 0.89 3.07
CA ASN A 163 2.95 1.07 1.67
C ASN A 163 3.62 0.04 0.75
N LEU A 164 4.92 -0.21 0.93
CA LEU A 164 5.59 -1.27 0.18
C LEU A 164 4.97 -2.65 0.45
N LEU A 165 4.69 -2.96 1.72
CA LEU A 165 4.06 -4.21 2.11
C LEU A 165 2.64 -4.35 1.52
N THR A 166 1.79 -3.34 1.64
CA THR A 166 0.42 -3.38 1.12
C THR A 166 0.38 -3.43 -0.41
N MET A 167 1.31 -2.77 -1.10
CA MET A 167 1.48 -2.91 -2.56
C MET A 167 1.87 -4.35 -2.93
N ALA A 168 2.86 -4.91 -2.24
CA ALA A 168 3.30 -6.28 -2.46
C ALA A 168 2.18 -7.30 -2.21
N LEU A 169 1.40 -7.11 -1.14
CA LEU A 169 0.22 -7.95 -0.84
C LEU A 169 -0.87 -7.78 -1.89
N THR A 170 -1.09 -6.57 -2.41
CA THR A 170 -2.06 -6.33 -3.49
C THR A 170 -1.65 -7.08 -4.76
N VAL A 171 -0.37 -6.99 -5.15
CA VAL A 171 0.16 -7.72 -6.31
C VAL A 171 0.03 -9.24 -6.09
N ALA A 172 0.37 -9.74 -4.91
CA ALA A 172 0.24 -11.16 -4.59
C ALA A 172 -1.22 -11.64 -4.63
N ALA A 173 -2.16 -10.86 -4.09
CA ALA A 173 -3.59 -11.19 -4.09
C ALA A 173 -4.19 -11.22 -5.51
N LEU A 174 -3.70 -10.36 -6.40
CA LEU A 174 -4.16 -10.27 -7.79
C LEU A 174 -3.41 -11.25 -8.73
N SER A 175 -2.23 -11.70 -8.35
CA SER A 175 -1.40 -12.60 -9.15
C SER A 175 -1.55 -14.04 -8.67
N ARG A 176 -2.11 -14.91 -9.50
CA ARG A 176 -2.16 -16.36 -9.22
C ARG A 176 -0.79 -17.03 -9.27
N SER A 177 0.21 -16.41 -9.87
CA SER A 177 1.57 -16.93 -10.00
C SER A 177 2.48 -16.59 -8.83
N VAL A 178 2.14 -15.58 -8.01
CA VAL A 178 2.93 -15.18 -6.85
C VAL A 178 2.34 -15.81 -5.59
N THR A 179 2.94 -16.89 -5.15
CA THR A 179 2.61 -17.48 -3.85
C THR A 179 3.12 -16.53 -2.75
N PHE A 180 2.35 -16.37 -1.66
CA PHE A 180 2.77 -15.59 -0.49
C PHE A 180 4.17 -16.00 0.01
N VAL A 181 4.49 -17.30 -0.04
CA VAL A 181 5.81 -17.84 0.31
C VAL A 181 6.91 -17.34 -0.63
N ALA A 182 6.66 -17.28 -1.94
CA ALA A 182 7.62 -16.77 -2.92
C ALA A 182 7.88 -15.27 -2.72
N LEU A 183 6.81 -14.50 -2.47
CA LEU A 183 6.90 -13.07 -2.15
C LEU A 183 7.69 -12.83 -0.85
N ALA A 184 7.37 -13.56 0.23
CA ALA A 184 8.07 -13.45 1.51
C ALA A 184 9.56 -13.81 1.38
N ARG A 185 9.89 -14.82 0.57
CA ARG A 185 11.27 -15.23 0.29
C ARG A 185 12.03 -14.16 -0.50
N SER A 186 11.41 -13.57 -1.53
CA SER A 186 12.00 -12.49 -2.32
C SER A 186 12.25 -11.26 -1.45
N LEU A 187 11.23 -10.77 -0.73
CA LEU A 187 11.37 -9.62 0.18
C LEU A 187 12.41 -9.87 1.27
N GLY A 188 12.45 -11.09 1.85
CA GLY A 188 13.46 -11.47 2.83
C GLY A 188 14.87 -11.45 2.23
N GLY A 189 15.06 -11.96 1.03
CA GLY A 189 16.33 -11.92 0.30
C GLY A 189 16.80 -10.50 0.01
N ASP A 190 15.88 -9.64 -0.46
CA ASP A 190 16.17 -8.25 -0.77
C ASP A 190 16.53 -7.45 0.49
N LEU A 191 15.83 -7.67 1.60
CA LEU A 191 16.14 -7.06 2.90
C LEU A 191 17.52 -7.48 3.42
N ILE A 192 17.86 -8.78 3.34
CA ILE A 192 19.18 -9.28 3.73
C ILE A 192 20.27 -8.67 2.85
N THR A 193 20.04 -8.56 1.55
CA THR A 193 20.98 -7.96 0.60
C THR A 193 21.20 -6.47 0.90
N ALA A 194 20.10 -5.72 1.11
CA ALA A 194 20.15 -4.31 1.48
C ALA A 194 20.87 -4.10 2.83
N TYR A 195 20.59 -4.96 3.82
CA TYR A 195 21.25 -4.91 5.11
C TYR A 195 22.77 -5.16 5.00
N ARG A 196 23.17 -6.20 4.26
CA ARG A 196 24.61 -6.50 4.00
C ARG A 196 25.28 -5.33 3.30
N TRP A 197 24.68 -4.79 2.24
CA TRP A 197 25.20 -3.64 1.53
C TRP A 197 25.39 -2.43 2.46
N THR A 198 24.43 -2.16 3.34
CA THR A 198 24.50 -1.06 4.30
C THR A 198 25.63 -1.28 5.31
N LEU A 199 25.77 -2.50 5.84
CA LEU A 199 26.87 -2.84 6.75
C LEU A 199 28.23 -2.69 6.08
N ASP A 200 28.38 -3.17 4.85
CA ASP A 200 29.65 -3.04 4.10
C ASP A 200 30.04 -1.56 3.92
N LYS A 201 29.06 -0.70 3.60
CA LYS A 201 29.31 0.74 3.50
C LYS A 201 29.69 1.38 4.84
N LEU A 202 29.04 1.00 5.92
CA LEU A 202 29.39 1.48 7.27
C LEU A 202 30.78 1.03 7.69
N VAL A 203 31.19 -0.22 7.39
CA VAL A 203 32.54 -0.74 7.67
C VAL A 203 33.58 0.05 6.87
N VAL A 204 33.35 0.30 5.59
CA VAL A 204 34.24 1.10 4.74
C VAL A 204 34.42 2.52 5.30
N LEU A 205 33.30 3.17 5.68
CA LEU A 205 33.33 4.51 6.28
C LEU A 205 34.08 4.51 7.62
N TRP A 206 33.87 3.49 8.46
CA TRP A 206 34.59 3.33 9.73
C TRP A 206 36.10 3.20 9.53
N HIS A 207 36.53 2.34 8.60
CA HIS A 207 37.96 2.18 8.29
C HIS A 207 38.57 3.46 7.73
N GLY A 208 37.84 4.18 6.87
CA GLY A 208 38.30 5.47 6.36
C GLY A 208 38.44 6.54 7.45
N ALA A 209 37.46 6.62 8.35
CA ALA A 209 37.53 7.54 9.50
C ALA A 209 38.65 7.18 10.47
N TRP A 210 38.84 5.89 10.75
CA TRP A 210 39.94 5.41 11.61
C TRP A 210 41.32 5.70 11.02
N ALA A 211 41.52 5.45 9.74
CA ALA A 211 42.77 5.78 9.03
C ALA A 211 43.08 7.27 9.08
N PHE A 212 42.08 8.13 8.92
CA PHE A 212 42.22 9.59 9.01
C PHE A 212 42.66 10.02 10.43
N VAL A 213 42.01 9.49 11.47
CA VAL A 213 42.36 9.80 12.88
C VAL A 213 43.75 9.31 13.25
N SER A 214 44.16 8.10 12.81
CA SER A 214 45.46 7.55 13.09
C SER A 214 46.58 8.30 12.40
N HIS A 215 46.37 8.87 11.21
CA HIS A 215 47.34 9.73 10.52
C HIS A 215 47.52 11.09 11.20
N THR A 216 46.47 11.67 11.78
CA THR A 216 46.54 12.96 12.48
C THR A 216 47.18 12.90 13.86
N GLN A 217 47.37 11.72 14.45
CA GLN A 217 48.09 11.53 15.73
C GLN A 217 49.61 11.30 15.57
N GLN A 218 50.13 11.20 14.36
CA GLN A 218 51.57 10.98 14.08
C GLN A 218 52.32 12.26 13.69
N HIS A 219 51.63 13.41 13.70
CA HIS A 219 52.19 14.75 13.51
C HIS A 219 51.86 15.65 14.71
#